data_adc8210e29911c0efa781d696d2af094
#
_entry.id   adc8210e29911c0efa781d696d2af094
#
_cell.length_a   1.000
_cell.length_b   1.000
_cell.length_c   1.000
_cell.angle_alpha   90.00
_cell.angle_beta   90.00
_cell.angle_gamma   90.00
#
_symmetry.space_group_name_H-M   'P 1'
#
loop_
_entity.id
_entity.type
_entity.pdbx_description
1 polymer ?
#
loop_
_entity_poly.entity_id
_entity_poly.type
_entity_poly.pdbx_seq_one_letter_code
_entity_poly.pdbx_strand_id
1 'polypeptide(L)'
;LSVWNVADIVSGPPSPEARAMSNDPIAKVETAEAWSDFCDLLKKAGNVLLREDLETTTFDKGEGLRYLARLVRAGLFSFVENPGPLHPVFGTMPAGVKMGLDNPDNYYLSASVNPAYTYRIRGTRGTIHYMSFAAQNQNFAAADKITGGAGHLNDAELEIGADGRFEIIASQKEHPGNWLRMTAQTKQILLRQTFLHRNQEQPVDVEIECLEAEGPLPPLDPAEMPGRLLGGAMYALGCASWFADWVMDFLNQAAVNDFHLPDIEKHRVMGGDPNIRMWLGRWELGPEQALVIEATPPRCDYWNFQLGNIWAESLDFRTRPVHVNSGGAVYRKDGSFRLVVAHEDPGVPNWIDTAGHHHGTMALRWVRTDSHPKPSVEVTTLEAVRAARS
;
A
#
# COMPACT_ATOMS: atom_id res chain seq x y z
N LEU A 1 -2.41 -5.74 -43.38
CA LEU A 1 -1.83 -5.64 -42.03
C LEU A 1 -0.45 -6.25 -42.09
N SER A 2 0.58 -5.39 -42.29
CA SER A 2 1.99 -5.81 -42.28
C SER A 2 2.37 -6.23 -40.88
N VAL A 3 2.75 -7.49 -40.69
CA VAL A 3 3.32 -8.01 -39.47
C VAL A 3 4.72 -7.41 -39.33
N TRP A 4 4.91 -6.51 -38.39
CA TRP A 4 6.23 -6.00 -38.01
C TRP A 4 7.09 -7.17 -37.53
N ASN A 5 8.22 -7.40 -38.19
CA ASN A 5 9.15 -8.44 -37.78
C ASN A 5 9.89 -7.94 -36.51
N VAL A 6 9.77 -8.66 -35.38
CA VAL A 6 10.44 -8.32 -34.10
C VAL A 6 11.96 -8.19 -34.30
N ALA A 7 12.56 -8.89 -35.30
CA ALA A 7 13.97 -8.78 -35.63
C ALA A 7 14.39 -7.39 -36.12
N ASP A 8 13.49 -6.65 -36.79
CA ASP A 8 13.77 -5.30 -37.30
C ASP A 8 13.70 -4.23 -36.21
N ILE A 9 13.06 -4.54 -35.06
CA ILE A 9 12.98 -3.68 -33.86
C ILE A 9 14.23 -3.84 -33.00
N VAL A 10 14.89 -5.00 -33.04
CA VAL A 10 16.03 -5.34 -32.18
C VAL A 10 17.37 -4.91 -32.79
N SER A 11 17.41 -4.59 -34.09
CA SER A 11 18.58 -3.92 -34.71
C SER A 11 18.61 -2.45 -34.31
N GLY A 12 18.94 -2.21 -33.04
CA GLY A 12 19.05 -0.89 -32.45
C GLY A 12 20.16 -0.05 -33.05
N PRO A 13 20.16 1.26 -32.82
CA PRO A 13 21.21 2.16 -33.31
C PRO A 13 22.59 1.70 -32.81
N PRO A 14 23.68 2.09 -33.53
CA PRO A 14 25.04 1.59 -33.30
C PRO A 14 25.49 1.73 -31.84
N SER A 15 26.33 0.78 -31.43
CA SER A 15 26.84 0.57 -30.05
C SER A 15 27.22 1.83 -29.27
N PRO A 16 27.03 1.82 -27.92
CA PRO A 16 27.21 2.98 -27.07
C PRO A 16 28.66 3.31 -26.73
N GLU A 17 29.61 3.06 -27.61
CA GLU A 17 30.98 3.54 -27.38
C GLU A 17 31.05 5.04 -27.65
N ALA A 18 31.15 5.82 -26.55
CA ALA A 18 31.35 7.27 -26.49
C ALA A 18 30.11 8.16 -26.64
N ARG A 19 29.05 7.93 -25.86
CA ARG A 19 28.09 8.98 -25.56
C ARG A 19 28.50 9.63 -24.23
N ALA A 20 29.04 10.86 -24.29
CA ALA A 20 29.08 11.72 -23.12
C ALA A 20 27.63 11.85 -22.63
N MET A 21 27.34 11.42 -21.39
CA MET A 21 25.98 11.52 -20.81
C MET A 21 25.56 12.99 -20.85
N SER A 22 24.54 13.30 -21.63
CA SER A 22 24.00 14.65 -21.70
C SER A 22 23.23 14.95 -20.42
N ASN A 23 23.50 16.09 -19.81
CA ASN A 23 22.67 16.63 -18.74
C ASN A 23 21.48 17.45 -19.27
N ASP A 24 21.42 17.68 -20.58
CA ASP A 24 20.32 18.38 -21.23
C ASP A 24 19.10 17.46 -21.38
N PRO A 25 17.97 17.78 -20.72
CA PRO A 25 16.78 16.95 -20.77
C PRO A 25 16.18 16.83 -22.17
N ILE A 26 16.27 17.85 -23.02
CA ILE A 26 15.78 17.80 -24.40
C ILE A 26 16.62 16.83 -25.22
N ALA A 27 17.95 16.90 -25.13
CA ALA A 27 18.82 15.95 -25.80
C ALA A 27 18.55 14.50 -25.37
N LYS A 28 18.25 14.26 -24.09
CA LYS A 28 17.85 12.92 -23.58
C LYS A 28 16.54 12.42 -24.18
N VAL A 29 15.60 13.32 -24.48
CA VAL A 29 14.35 12.96 -25.18
C VAL A 29 14.62 12.62 -26.64
N GLU A 30 15.32 13.50 -27.37
CA GLU A 30 15.62 13.33 -28.78
C GLU A 30 16.42 12.06 -29.12
N THR A 31 17.26 11.64 -28.16
CA THR A 31 18.10 10.44 -28.30
C THR A 31 17.52 9.19 -27.67
N ALA A 32 16.36 9.29 -27.03
CA ALA A 32 15.76 8.25 -26.16
C ALA A 32 16.69 7.78 -25.02
N GLU A 33 17.71 8.55 -24.65
CA GLU A 33 18.59 8.24 -23.52
C GLU A 33 17.80 8.20 -22.20
N ALA A 34 16.78 9.07 -22.05
CA ALA A 34 15.88 9.06 -20.90
C ALA A 34 15.21 7.70 -20.68
N TRP A 35 14.84 6.97 -21.75
CA TRP A 35 14.28 5.62 -21.65
C TRP A 35 15.33 4.60 -21.22
N SER A 36 16.56 4.73 -21.72
CA SER A 36 17.68 3.88 -21.31
C SER A 36 17.99 4.04 -19.82
N ASP A 37 18.09 5.28 -19.35
CA ASP A 37 18.32 5.60 -17.92
C ASP A 37 17.23 4.99 -17.03
N PHE A 38 15.97 5.11 -17.44
CA PHE A 38 14.82 4.49 -16.77
C PHE A 38 14.99 2.97 -16.66
N CYS A 39 15.29 2.29 -17.77
CA CYS A 39 15.47 0.84 -17.81
C CYS A 39 16.66 0.38 -16.94
N ASP A 40 17.76 1.12 -16.96
CA ASP A 40 18.95 0.80 -16.19
C ASP A 40 18.71 0.93 -14.67
N LEU A 41 17.87 1.88 -14.26
CA LEU A 41 17.45 1.98 -12.87
C LEU A 41 16.51 0.84 -12.46
N LEU A 42 15.59 0.43 -13.34
CA LEU A 42 14.70 -0.71 -13.08
C LEU A 42 15.49 -2.03 -12.93
N LYS A 43 16.59 -2.23 -13.67
CA LYS A 43 17.48 -3.38 -13.47
C LYS A 43 17.99 -3.45 -12.02
N LYS A 44 18.31 -2.30 -11.41
CA LYS A 44 18.75 -2.23 -10.02
C LYS A 44 17.66 -2.64 -9.02
N ALA A 45 16.39 -2.34 -9.31
CA ALA A 45 15.27 -2.77 -8.48
C ALA A 45 15.18 -4.31 -8.39
N GLY A 46 15.57 -5.03 -9.44
CA GLY A 46 15.63 -6.49 -9.45
C GLY A 46 16.56 -7.08 -8.39
N ASN A 47 17.62 -6.35 -7.98
CA ASN A 47 18.55 -6.82 -6.96
C ASN A 47 17.90 -6.99 -5.58
N VAL A 48 16.78 -6.33 -5.31
CA VAL A 48 16.04 -6.52 -4.05
C VAL A 48 15.57 -7.97 -3.89
N LEU A 49 15.27 -8.67 -4.99
CA LEU A 49 14.85 -10.08 -4.97
C LEU A 49 16.00 -11.04 -4.70
N LEU A 50 17.24 -10.57 -4.76
CA LEU A 50 18.46 -11.34 -4.58
C LEU A 50 19.13 -11.10 -3.21
N ARG A 51 18.42 -10.42 -2.30
CA ARG A 51 18.93 -10.15 -0.94
C ARG A 51 19.15 -11.47 -0.19
N GLU A 52 20.35 -11.63 0.34
CA GLU A 52 20.75 -12.82 1.11
C GLU A 52 20.15 -12.87 2.52
N ASP A 53 19.76 -11.72 3.06
CA ASP A 53 19.12 -11.60 4.38
C ASP A 53 17.62 -11.94 4.37
N LEU A 54 17.00 -12.04 3.19
CA LEU A 54 15.63 -12.51 3.02
C LEU A 54 15.63 -13.96 2.54
N GLU A 55 15.22 -14.88 3.40
CA GLU A 55 15.01 -16.28 3.01
C GLU A 55 13.86 -16.37 2.01
N THR A 56 14.16 -16.62 0.74
CA THR A 56 13.19 -16.67 -0.35
C THR A 56 13.31 -17.95 -1.15
N THR A 57 12.19 -18.57 -1.43
CA THR A 57 12.05 -19.69 -2.37
C THR A 57 11.97 -19.21 -3.81
N THR A 58 11.96 -20.13 -4.77
CA THR A 58 11.68 -19.80 -6.18
C THR A 58 10.26 -19.22 -6.35
N PHE A 59 9.31 -19.70 -5.55
CA PHE A 59 7.92 -19.17 -5.54
C PHE A 59 7.90 -17.72 -5.07
N ASP A 60 8.57 -17.41 -3.96
CA ASP A 60 8.65 -16.04 -3.43
C ASP A 60 9.31 -15.07 -4.41
N LYS A 61 10.37 -15.53 -5.12
CA LYS A 61 11.01 -14.73 -6.17
C LYS A 61 10.06 -14.48 -7.35
N GLY A 62 9.23 -15.47 -7.71
CA GLY A 62 8.17 -15.30 -8.71
C GLY A 62 7.14 -14.24 -8.30
N GLU A 63 6.67 -14.27 -7.05
CA GLU A 63 5.81 -13.23 -6.49
C GLU A 63 6.54 -11.88 -6.42
N GLY A 64 7.82 -11.88 -6.08
CA GLY A 64 8.65 -10.68 -6.09
C GLY A 64 8.77 -10.02 -7.48
N LEU A 65 8.86 -10.80 -8.55
CA LEU A 65 8.80 -10.25 -9.93
C LEU A 65 7.44 -9.61 -10.22
N ARG A 66 6.34 -10.21 -9.76
CA ARG A 66 5.00 -9.59 -9.83
C ARG A 66 4.94 -8.31 -9.03
N TYR A 67 5.50 -8.31 -7.83
CA TYR A 67 5.59 -7.13 -6.97
C TYR A 67 6.34 -5.99 -7.66
N LEU A 68 7.54 -6.23 -8.19
CA LEU A 68 8.29 -5.21 -8.94
C LEU A 68 7.51 -4.66 -10.13
N ALA A 69 6.83 -5.52 -10.90
CA ALA A 69 5.99 -5.08 -12.03
C ALA A 69 4.83 -4.17 -11.55
N ARG A 70 4.22 -4.47 -10.40
CA ARG A 70 3.19 -3.62 -9.78
C ARG A 70 3.76 -2.27 -9.35
N LEU A 71 4.95 -2.26 -8.75
CA LEU A 71 5.62 -1.02 -8.32
C LEU A 71 6.02 -0.13 -9.50
N VAL A 72 6.52 -0.72 -10.60
CA VAL A 72 6.81 0.01 -11.84
C VAL A 72 5.54 0.67 -12.37
N ARG A 73 4.43 -0.06 -12.44
CA ARG A 73 3.14 0.49 -12.85
C ARG A 73 2.67 1.63 -11.95
N ALA A 74 2.85 1.49 -10.63
CA ALA A 74 2.53 2.55 -9.67
C ALA A 74 3.41 3.78 -9.86
N GLY A 75 4.70 3.57 -10.08
CA GLY A 75 5.66 4.64 -10.36
C GLY A 75 5.33 5.41 -11.63
N LEU A 76 5.04 4.71 -12.73
CA LEU A 76 4.62 5.35 -13.99
C LEU A 76 3.31 6.12 -13.81
N PHE A 77 2.32 5.54 -13.13
CA PHE A 77 1.07 6.23 -12.82
C PHE A 77 1.31 7.51 -12.00
N SER A 78 2.16 7.46 -10.97
CA SER A 78 2.38 8.59 -10.06
C SER A 78 3.24 9.70 -10.65
N PHE A 79 4.16 9.40 -11.57
CA PHE A 79 5.14 10.36 -12.08
C PHE A 79 4.95 10.71 -13.55
N VAL A 80 4.50 9.77 -14.39
CA VAL A 80 4.35 10.00 -15.83
C VAL A 80 2.94 10.42 -16.18
N GLU A 81 1.93 9.69 -15.65
CA GLU A 81 0.51 9.95 -15.96
C GLU A 81 -0.10 11.06 -15.09
N ASN A 82 0.51 11.37 -13.94
CA ASN A 82 -0.01 12.38 -13.03
C ASN A 82 0.21 13.79 -13.60
N PRO A 83 -0.84 14.62 -13.69
CA PRO A 83 -0.74 15.97 -14.26
C PRO A 83 0.02 16.97 -13.37
N GLY A 84 0.37 16.58 -12.14
CA GLY A 84 1.13 17.40 -11.23
C GLY A 84 0.27 18.18 -10.20
N PRO A 85 0.92 18.88 -9.28
CA PRO A 85 0.26 19.44 -8.10
C PRO A 85 -0.60 20.68 -8.37
N LEU A 86 -0.52 21.32 -9.53
CA LEU A 86 -1.43 22.41 -9.93
C LEU A 86 -2.76 21.90 -10.47
N HIS A 87 -2.77 20.69 -11.02
CA HIS A 87 -3.99 20.04 -11.53
C HIS A 87 -4.16 18.67 -10.88
N PRO A 88 -4.27 18.60 -9.53
CA PRO A 88 -4.30 17.33 -8.84
C PRO A 88 -5.53 16.54 -9.19
N VAL A 89 -5.37 15.22 -9.22
CA VAL A 89 -6.49 14.28 -9.33
C VAL A 89 -6.32 13.19 -8.28
N PHE A 90 -7.41 12.79 -7.64
CA PHE A 90 -7.41 11.56 -6.87
C PHE A 90 -7.36 10.38 -7.83
N GLY A 91 -6.17 9.80 -7.95
CA GLY A 91 -5.97 8.58 -8.71
C GLY A 91 -6.11 7.37 -7.81
N THR A 92 -6.77 6.33 -8.34
CA THR A 92 -6.67 5.01 -7.75
C THR A 92 -5.28 4.48 -8.03
N MET A 93 -4.56 3.98 -7.00
CA MET A 93 -3.47 3.06 -7.31
C MET A 93 -4.01 2.01 -8.27
N PRO A 94 -3.35 1.76 -9.42
CA PRO A 94 -3.88 0.81 -10.39
C PRO A 94 -4.30 -0.48 -9.72
N ALA A 95 -5.47 -1.01 -10.06
CA ALA A 95 -6.04 -2.18 -9.40
C ALA A 95 -5.01 -3.31 -9.29
N GLY A 96 -4.81 -3.81 -8.07
CA GLY A 96 -3.84 -4.86 -7.78
C GLY A 96 -2.41 -4.39 -7.48
N VAL A 97 -2.13 -3.07 -7.41
CA VAL A 97 -0.91 -2.59 -6.77
C VAL A 97 -1.04 -2.80 -5.27
N LYS A 98 -0.06 -3.47 -4.68
CA LYS A 98 0.00 -3.85 -3.28
C LYS A 98 1.35 -3.45 -2.72
N MET A 99 1.38 -2.91 -1.52
CA MET A 99 2.61 -2.53 -0.83
C MET A 99 2.37 -2.27 0.65
N GLY A 100 3.37 -2.50 1.47
CA GLY A 100 3.36 -2.10 2.88
C GLY A 100 2.27 -2.77 3.71
N LEU A 101 1.99 -4.06 3.47
CA LEU A 101 0.88 -4.80 4.06
C LEU A 101 -0.46 -4.07 3.85
N ASP A 102 -0.76 -3.77 2.58
CA ASP A 102 -2.03 -3.20 2.17
C ASP A 102 -3.21 -3.96 2.78
N ASN A 103 -4.20 -3.22 3.28
CA ASN A 103 -5.39 -3.84 3.86
C ASN A 103 -6.32 -4.30 2.72
N PRO A 104 -6.69 -5.61 2.63
CA PRO A 104 -7.65 -6.12 1.65
C PRO A 104 -9.01 -5.43 1.64
N ASP A 105 -9.41 -4.91 2.81
CA ASP A 105 -10.69 -4.19 2.95
C ASP A 105 -10.60 -2.72 2.55
N ASN A 106 -9.39 -2.21 2.26
CA ASN A 106 -9.22 -0.82 1.91
C ASN A 106 -9.28 -0.58 0.40
N TYR A 107 -9.75 0.63 0.07
CA TYR A 107 -9.58 1.25 -1.22
C TYR A 107 -8.82 2.55 -1.03
N TYR A 108 -7.70 2.69 -1.72
CA TYR A 108 -6.80 3.83 -1.56
C TYR A 108 -6.88 4.75 -2.76
N LEU A 109 -7.08 6.04 -2.51
CA LEU A 109 -6.91 7.11 -3.48
C LEU A 109 -5.78 8.02 -3.02
N SER A 110 -4.98 8.49 -3.95
CA SER A 110 -3.93 9.48 -3.64
C SER A 110 -3.90 10.59 -4.66
N ALA A 111 -3.56 11.79 -4.21
CA ALA A 111 -3.32 12.94 -5.06
C ALA A 111 -1.96 13.54 -4.72
N SER A 112 -1.16 13.84 -5.75
CA SER A 112 0.11 14.57 -5.58
C SER A 112 -0.17 16.02 -5.26
N VAL A 113 0.51 16.57 -4.25
CA VAL A 113 0.37 17.96 -3.82
C VAL A 113 1.72 18.63 -3.61
N ASN A 114 1.72 19.96 -3.69
CA ASN A 114 2.86 20.80 -3.30
C ASN A 114 2.43 21.66 -2.10
N PRO A 115 3.15 21.64 -0.97
CA PRO A 115 2.76 22.37 0.23
C PRO A 115 2.78 23.89 0.09
N ALA A 116 3.31 24.42 -1.00
CA ALA A 116 3.22 25.85 -1.31
C ALA A 116 1.81 26.30 -1.72
N TYR A 117 0.94 25.36 -2.10
CA TYR A 117 -0.41 25.61 -2.57
C TYR A 117 -1.47 25.21 -1.53
N THR A 118 -2.67 25.71 -1.74
CA THR A 118 -3.88 25.36 -0.99
C THR A 118 -4.78 24.48 -1.85
N TYR A 119 -5.27 23.39 -1.29
CA TYR A 119 -6.16 22.48 -2.00
C TYR A 119 -7.52 22.43 -1.35
N ARG A 120 -8.53 22.37 -2.19
CA ARG A 120 -9.91 22.10 -1.79
C ARG A 120 -10.28 20.67 -2.21
N ILE A 121 -10.74 19.90 -1.26
CA ILE A 121 -11.25 18.54 -1.46
C ILE A 121 -12.74 18.57 -1.19
N ARG A 122 -13.53 18.12 -2.14
CA ARG A 122 -14.99 18.00 -2.01
C ARG A 122 -15.43 16.59 -2.29
N GLY A 123 -16.45 16.14 -1.60
CA GLY A 123 -16.98 14.82 -1.88
C GLY A 123 -18.24 14.46 -1.16
N THR A 124 -18.70 13.26 -1.43
CA THR A 124 -19.83 12.61 -0.74
C THR A 124 -19.33 11.34 -0.08
N ARG A 125 -19.58 11.18 1.21
CA ARG A 125 -19.00 10.11 2.04
C ARG A 125 -19.31 8.70 1.56
N GLY A 126 -20.38 8.47 0.85
CA GLY A 126 -20.86 7.12 0.56
C GLY A 126 -21.30 6.38 1.83
N THR A 127 -21.21 5.03 1.81
CA THR A 127 -21.66 4.19 2.92
C THR A 127 -20.54 3.31 3.51
N ILE A 128 -19.29 3.56 3.14
CA ILE A 128 -18.14 2.83 3.67
C ILE A 128 -18.06 2.92 5.19
N HIS A 129 -17.48 1.90 5.80
CA HIS A 129 -17.44 1.76 7.26
C HIS A 129 -16.53 2.79 7.93
N TYR A 130 -15.31 3.00 7.39
CA TYR A 130 -14.33 3.96 7.92
C TYR A 130 -13.65 4.72 6.80
N MET A 131 -13.40 6.01 7.02
CA MET A 131 -12.73 6.90 6.07
C MET A 131 -11.68 7.73 6.78
N SER A 132 -10.51 7.88 6.16
CA SER A 132 -9.50 8.83 6.64
C SER A 132 -8.72 9.50 5.53
N PHE A 133 -8.44 10.79 5.71
CA PHE A 133 -7.51 11.58 4.90
C PHE A 133 -6.21 11.79 5.66
N ALA A 134 -5.08 11.61 4.98
CA ALA A 134 -3.76 11.85 5.54
C ALA A 134 -2.90 12.67 4.59
N ALA A 135 -2.35 13.78 5.07
CA ALA A 135 -1.28 14.49 4.39
C ALA A 135 0.03 13.75 4.67
N GLN A 136 0.72 13.29 3.64
CA GLN A 136 1.87 12.42 3.77
C GLN A 136 3.14 13.07 3.21
N ASN A 137 4.23 12.91 3.96
CA ASN A 137 5.55 13.42 3.63
C ASN A 137 6.41 12.40 2.88
N GLN A 138 5.92 11.17 2.72
CA GLN A 138 6.67 10.07 2.12
C GLN A 138 7.07 10.36 0.68
N ASN A 139 8.33 10.15 0.38
CA ASN A 139 8.85 10.23 -0.96
C ASN A 139 9.72 8.99 -1.25
N PHE A 140 9.09 7.90 -1.72
CA PHE A 140 9.80 6.67 -2.08
C PHE A 140 10.78 6.85 -3.25
N ALA A 141 10.63 7.92 -4.04
CA ALA A 141 11.54 8.24 -5.13
C ALA A 141 12.79 9.01 -4.69
N ALA A 142 12.87 9.45 -3.43
CA ALA A 142 14.04 10.16 -2.90
C ALA A 142 14.86 9.27 -1.97
N ALA A 143 16.17 9.51 -1.94
CA ALA A 143 17.06 8.90 -0.97
C ALA A 143 16.83 9.41 0.46
N ASP A 144 16.12 10.53 0.61
CA ASP A 144 15.85 11.17 1.89
C ASP A 144 14.84 10.35 2.70
N LYS A 145 15.19 10.18 3.96
CA LYS A 145 14.37 9.45 4.92
C LYS A 145 13.00 10.09 5.08
N ILE A 146 12.00 9.25 5.25
CA ILE A 146 10.64 9.64 5.61
C ILE A 146 10.69 10.50 6.86
N THR A 147 10.20 11.72 6.73
CA THR A 147 9.98 12.63 7.84
C THR A 147 8.51 12.57 8.21
N GLY A 148 8.20 12.40 9.48
CA GLY A 148 6.89 12.18 10.11
C GLY A 148 5.63 12.65 9.38
N GLY A 149 4.50 12.08 9.74
CA GLY A 149 3.20 12.43 9.16
C GLY A 149 2.85 13.91 9.38
N ALA A 150 2.10 14.48 8.44
CA ALA A 150 1.51 15.80 8.58
C ALA A 150 0.12 15.71 9.25
N GLY A 151 -0.93 16.27 8.65
CA GLY A 151 -2.29 16.20 9.16
C GLY A 151 -2.96 14.85 8.90
N HIS A 152 -3.94 14.56 9.71
CA HIS A 152 -4.84 13.43 9.58
C HIS A 152 -6.25 13.88 9.96
N LEU A 153 -7.25 13.45 9.21
CA LEU A 153 -8.68 13.62 9.51
C LEU A 153 -9.41 12.31 9.22
N ASN A 154 -10.21 11.83 10.15
CA ASN A 154 -11.10 10.71 9.92
C ASN A 154 -12.57 11.15 9.92
N ASP A 155 -13.46 10.27 9.52
CA ASP A 155 -14.89 10.58 9.38
C ASP A 155 -15.60 10.97 10.69
N ALA A 156 -15.05 10.65 11.87
CA ALA A 156 -15.59 11.13 13.14
C ALA A 156 -15.15 12.56 13.48
N GLU A 157 -14.09 13.05 12.85
CA GLU A 157 -13.57 14.41 13.04
C GLU A 157 -14.10 15.37 11.98
N LEU A 158 -14.61 14.85 10.85
CA LEU A 158 -15.11 15.65 9.75
C LEU A 158 -16.52 16.17 10.02
N GLU A 159 -16.72 17.46 9.75
CA GLU A 159 -18.05 18.04 9.57
C GLU A 159 -18.61 17.57 8.22
N ILE A 160 -19.61 16.69 8.26
CA ILE A 160 -20.29 16.12 7.10
C ILE A 160 -21.75 16.53 7.13
N GLY A 161 -22.25 17.10 6.04
CA GLY A 161 -23.64 17.52 5.89
C GLY A 161 -24.62 16.34 6.00
N ALA A 162 -25.87 16.63 6.28
CA ALA A 162 -26.94 15.62 6.36
C ALA A 162 -27.16 14.87 5.01
N ASP A 163 -26.71 15.46 3.91
CA ASP A 163 -26.72 14.88 2.56
C ASP A 163 -25.45 14.06 2.24
N GLY A 164 -24.55 13.90 3.23
CA GLY A 164 -23.29 13.18 3.11
C GLY A 164 -22.16 13.99 2.47
N ARG A 165 -22.38 15.25 2.10
CA ARG A 165 -21.35 16.10 1.50
C ARG A 165 -20.40 16.65 2.53
N PHE A 166 -19.15 16.81 2.11
CA PHE A 166 -18.09 17.44 2.89
C PHE A 166 -17.18 18.30 2.00
N GLU A 167 -16.50 19.24 2.64
CA GLU A 167 -15.39 20.01 2.07
C GLU A 167 -14.24 20.01 3.06
N ILE A 168 -13.00 19.83 2.56
CA ILE A 168 -11.77 19.89 3.35
C ILE A 168 -10.83 20.87 2.66
N ILE A 169 -10.19 21.76 3.44
CA ILE A 169 -9.08 22.57 2.96
C ILE A 169 -7.77 21.91 3.43
N ALA A 170 -6.89 21.60 2.48
CA ALA A 170 -5.56 21.08 2.77
C ALA A 170 -4.51 22.18 2.51
N SER A 171 -3.79 22.60 3.55
CA SER A 171 -2.84 23.72 3.50
C SER A 171 -1.86 23.71 4.67
N GLN A 172 -0.74 24.44 4.55
CA GLN A 172 0.15 24.70 5.70
C GLN A 172 -0.45 25.70 6.70
N LYS A 173 -1.22 26.67 6.20
CA LYS A 173 -1.88 27.68 7.03
C LYS A 173 -3.21 27.12 7.53
N GLU A 174 -3.48 27.28 8.81
CA GLU A 174 -4.75 26.88 9.43
C GLU A 174 -5.95 27.53 8.74
N HIS A 175 -7.03 26.74 8.59
CA HIS A 175 -8.26 27.15 7.97
C HIS A 175 -9.47 26.74 8.85
N PRO A 176 -10.53 27.55 8.94
CA PRO A 176 -11.75 27.16 9.64
C PRO A 176 -12.47 25.99 8.96
N GLY A 177 -13.22 25.20 9.74
CA GLY A 177 -13.92 23.99 9.29
C GLY A 177 -12.99 22.79 9.17
N ASN A 178 -13.26 21.89 8.24
CA ASN A 178 -12.42 20.72 8.00
C ASN A 178 -11.07 21.13 7.40
N TRP A 179 -10.03 21.12 8.20
CA TRP A 179 -8.68 21.49 7.78
C TRP A 179 -7.73 20.32 7.89
N LEU A 180 -7.19 19.87 6.75
CA LEU A 180 -6.11 18.89 6.68
C LEU A 180 -4.76 19.60 6.68
N ARG A 181 -4.08 19.59 7.81
CA ARG A 181 -2.79 20.25 7.97
C ARG A 181 -1.73 19.62 7.06
N MET A 182 -1.07 20.44 6.24
CA MET A 182 0.16 20.08 5.52
C MET A 182 1.40 20.62 6.23
N THR A 183 2.55 20.00 6.00
CA THR A 183 3.88 20.53 6.37
C THR A 183 4.65 20.88 5.10
N ALA A 184 5.80 21.56 5.24
CA ALA A 184 6.67 21.88 4.10
C ALA A 184 7.21 20.63 3.35
N GLN A 185 7.10 19.44 3.94
CA GLN A 185 7.52 18.17 3.35
C GLN A 185 6.39 17.41 2.69
N THR A 186 5.13 17.84 2.83
CA THR A 186 3.96 17.11 2.30
C THR A 186 4.06 16.93 0.78
N LYS A 187 3.90 15.71 0.29
CA LYS A 187 4.01 15.32 -1.12
C LYS A 187 2.72 14.77 -1.70
N GLN A 188 1.86 14.18 -0.84
CA GLN A 188 0.60 13.61 -1.30
C GLN A 188 -0.46 13.71 -0.21
N ILE A 189 -1.72 13.66 -0.65
CA ILE A 189 -2.88 13.41 0.19
C ILE A 189 -3.37 12.01 -0.11
N LEU A 190 -3.50 11.18 0.92
CA LEU A 190 -3.99 9.82 0.83
C LEU A 190 -5.38 9.74 1.45
N LEU A 191 -6.36 9.22 0.71
CA LEU A 191 -7.67 8.82 1.21
C LEU A 191 -7.69 7.31 1.39
N ARG A 192 -7.95 6.84 2.61
CA ARG A 192 -8.25 5.44 2.93
C ARG A 192 -9.73 5.27 3.12
N GLN A 193 -10.27 4.26 2.46
CA GLN A 193 -11.68 3.88 2.51
C GLN A 193 -11.74 2.42 2.94
N THR A 194 -12.20 2.15 4.16
CA THR A 194 -12.29 0.79 4.69
C THR A 194 -13.71 0.27 4.58
N PHE A 195 -13.85 -0.85 3.91
CA PHE A 195 -15.11 -1.56 3.72
C PHE A 195 -15.27 -2.67 4.76
N LEU A 196 -16.41 -2.74 5.40
CA LEU A 196 -16.80 -3.88 6.22
C LEU A 196 -17.43 -4.97 5.35
N HIS A 197 -18.26 -4.54 4.39
CA HIS A 197 -18.95 -5.40 3.41
C HIS A 197 -18.78 -4.82 2.00
N ARG A 198 -17.62 -5.09 1.38
CA ARG A 198 -17.21 -4.46 0.10
C ARG A 198 -18.27 -4.50 -1.01
N ASN A 199 -19.10 -5.54 -1.07
CA ASN A 199 -20.12 -5.69 -2.12
C ASN A 199 -21.43 -4.94 -1.81
N GLN A 200 -21.55 -4.31 -0.63
CA GLN A 200 -22.78 -3.65 -0.18
C GLN A 200 -22.57 -2.15 0.05
N GLU A 201 -21.35 -1.74 0.29
CA GLU A 201 -20.99 -0.37 0.64
C GLU A 201 -20.55 0.41 -0.59
N GLN A 202 -20.89 1.70 -0.61
CA GLN A 202 -20.52 2.62 -1.68
C GLN A 202 -19.27 3.40 -1.29
N PRO A 203 -18.25 3.49 -2.17
CA PRO A 203 -17.05 4.27 -1.92
C PRO A 203 -17.38 5.78 -1.83
N VAL A 204 -16.43 6.52 -1.30
CA VAL A 204 -16.44 7.99 -1.34
C VAL A 204 -16.34 8.44 -2.79
N ASP A 205 -17.22 9.36 -3.19
CA ASP A 205 -17.04 10.15 -4.41
C ASP A 205 -16.29 11.44 -4.02
N VAL A 206 -15.15 11.70 -4.64
CA VAL A 206 -14.25 12.78 -4.19
C VAL A 206 -13.49 13.40 -5.35
N GLU A 207 -13.36 14.71 -5.30
CA GLU A 207 -12.54 15.52 -6.19
C GLU A 207 -11.58 16.40 -5.40
N ILE A 208 -10.50 16.84 -6.04
CA ILE A 208 -9.52 17.76 -5.47
C ILE A 208 -9.15 18.83 -6.51
N GLU A 209 -9.04 20.06 -6.06
CA GLU A 209 -8.59 21.19 -6.87
C GLU A 209 -7.50 21.99 -6.14
N CYS A 210 -6.56 22.53 -6.89
CA CYS A 210 -5.59 23.51 -6.40
C CYS A 210 -6.20 24.91 -6.55
N LEU A 211 -6.25 25.70 -5.47
CA LEU A 211 -6.89 27.02 -5.49
C LEU A 211 -6.03 28.08 -6.21
N GLU A 212 -4.74 27.83 -6.36
CA GLU A 212 -3.80 28.70 -7.07
C GLU A 212 -3.61 28.31 -8.55
N ALA A 213 -4.32 27.27 -9.04
CA ALA A 213 -4.22 26.89 -10.44
C ALA A 213 -4.90 27.93 -11.35
N GLU A 214 -4.18 28.36 -12.37
CA GLU A 214 -4.67 29.28 -13.39
C GLU A 214 -4.82 28.54 -14.74
N GLY A 215 -6.02 28.52 -15.28
CA GLY A 215 -6.30 27.95 -16.59
C GLY A 215 -6.30 26.41 -16.64
N PRO A 216 -6.40 25.82 -17.83
CA PRO A 216 -6.40 24.38 -18.05
C PRO A 216 -5.01 23.79 -17.91
N LEU A 217 -4.94 22.46 -17.77
CA LEU A 217 -3.68 21.72 -17.80
C LEU A 217 -2.88 22.07 -19.06
N PRO A 218 -1.62 22.55 -18.93
CA PRO A 218 -0.79 22.88 -20.09
C PRO A 218 -0.42 21.61 -20.87
N PRO A 219 -0.06 21.75 -22.17
CA PRO A 219 0.52 20.66 -22.92
C PRO A 219 1.79 20.11 -22.25
N LEU A 220 2.11 18.85 -22.54
CA LEU A 220 3.32 18.21 -22.04
C LEU A 220 4.57 19.04 -22.44
N ASP A 221 5.41 19.38 -21.45
CA ASP A 221 6.77 19.86 -21.69
C ASP A 221 7.72 18.66 -21.86
N PRO A 222 8.31 18.46 -23.07
CA PRO A 222 9.25 17.35 -23.26
C PRO A 222 10.43 17.36 -22.30
N ALA A 223 10.87 18.52 -21.82
CA ALA A 223 11.99 18.65 -20.88
C ALA A 223 11.70 18.00 -19.51
N GLU A 224 10.43 17.80 -19.13
CA GLU A 224 10.06 17.14 -17.89
C GLU A 224 10.14 15.61 -17.96
N MET A 225 10.05 15.01 -19.15
CA MET A 225 9.92 13.56 -19.31
C MET A 225 11.09 12.75 -18.74
N PRO A 226 12.36 13.14 -18.87
CA PRO A 226 13.46 12.43 -18.23
C PRO A 226 13.32 12.36 -16.72
N GLY A 227 12.94 13.48 -16.08
CA GLY A 227 12.69 13.55 -14.64
C GLY A 227 11.48 12.72 -14.21
N ARG A 228 10.40 12.72 -14.97
CA ARG A 228 9.18 11.92 -14.71
C ARG A 228 9.47 10.41 -14.81
N LEU A 229 10.17 9.96 -15.84
CA LEU A 229 10.60 8.57 -15.99
C LEU A 229 11.52 8.14 -14.84
N LEU A 230 12.53 8.96 -14.54
CA LEU A 230 13.45 8.70 -13.44
C LEU A 230 12.71 8.60 -12.11
N GLY A 231 11.78 9.51 -11.83
CA GLY A 231 10.92 9.49 -10.64
C GLY A 231 10.12 8.19 -10.52
N GLY A 232 9.54 7.70 -11.62
CA GLY A 232 8.81 6.43 -11.66
C GLY A 232 9.69 5.21 -11.35
N ALA A 233 10.91 5.16 -11.90
CA ALA A 233 11.86 4.08 -11.62
C ALA A 233 12.39 4.15 -10.17
N MET A 234 12.72 5.35 -9.69
CA MET A 234 13.15 5.58 -8.29
C MET A 234 12.05 5.19 -7.30
N TYR A 235 10.79 5.48 -7.61
CA TYR A 235 9.66 5.04 -6.81
C TYR A 235 9.62 3.51 -6.68
N ALA A 236 9.74 2.79 -7.79
CA ALA A 236 9.72 1.33 -7.77
C ALA A 236 10.88 0.74 -6.96
N LEU A 237 12.11 1.24 -7.17
CA LEU A 237 13.30 0.84 -6.41
C LEU A 237 13.16 1.19 -4.92
N GLY A 238 12.75 2.42 -4.64
CA GLY A 238 12.61 2.92 -3.26
C GLY A 238 11.58 2.14 -2.47
N CYS A 239 10.38 1.90 -3.03
CA CYS A 239 9.36 1.07 -2.41
C CYS A 239 9.86 -0.36 -2.16
N ALA A 240 10.46 -0.99 -3.17
CA ALA A 240 10.94 -2.37 -3.05
C ALA A 240 11.98 -2.50 -1.92
N SER A 241 12.98 -1.62 -1.89
CA SER A 241 14.03 -1.62 -0.87
C SER A 241 13.47 -1.29 0.51
N TRP A 242 12.64 -0.25 0.60
CA TRP A 242 12.05 0.19 1.86
C TRP A 242 11.22 -0.89 2.55
N PHE A 243 10.30 -1.51 1.80
CA PHE A 243 9.42 -2.51 2.40
C PHE A 243 10.16 -3.83 2.68
N ALA A 244 11.20 -4.17 1.93
CA ALA A 244 12.08 -5.27 2.28
C ALA A 244 12.80 -5.01 3.61
N ASP A 245 13.35 -3.81 3.83
CA ASP A 245 13.97 -3.43 5.10
C ASP A 245 12.97 -3.45 6.26
N TRP A 246 11.75 -2.93 6.04
CA TRP A 246 10.69 -2.93 7.04
C TRP A 246 10.25 -4.35 7.41
N VAL A 247 10.11 -5.25 6.44
CA VAL A 247 9.83 -6.66 6.70
C VAL A 247 10.92 -7.27 7.55
N MET A 248 12.20 -7.05 7.22
CA MET A 248 13.31 -7.55 8.03
C MET A 248 13.29 -7.01 9.45
N ASP A 249 12.95 -5.73 9.65
CA ASP A 249 12.87 -5.12 10.98
C ASP A 249 11.85 -5.88 11.87
N PHE A 250 10.66 -6.17 11.39
CA PHE A 250 9.66 -6.87 12.19
C PHE A 250 9.83 -8.40 12.21
N LEU A 251 10.39 -9.02 11.17
CA LEU A 251 10.76 -10.44 11.21
C LEU A 251 11.80 -10.73 12.30
N ASN A 252 12.71 -9.78 12.53
CA ASN A 252 13.73 -9.90 13.59
C ASN A 252 13.16 -9.64 15.00
N GLN A 253 12.01 -8.97 15.11
CA GLN A 253 11.39 -8.61 16.39
C GLN A 253 10.31 -9.61 16.85
N ALA A 254 9.68 -10.32 15.93
CA ALA A 254 8.67 -11.34 16.22
C ALA A 254 9.27 -12.75 16.17
N ALA A 255 8.88 -13.61 17.12
CA ALA A 255 9.11 -15.04 16.97
C ALA A 255 8.31 -15.58 15.78
N VAL A 256 8.76 -16.72 15.22
CA VAL A 256 7.99 -17.42 14.17
C VAL A 256 6.63 -17.81 14.73
N ASN A 257 5.60 -17.58 13.95
CA ASN A 257 4.20 -17.82 14.32
C ASN A 257 3.74 -17.05 15.58
N ASP A 258 4.25 -15.81 15.76
CA ASP A 258 3.82 -14.94 16.85
C ASP A 258 3.72 -13.50 16.36
N PHE A 259 3.17 -12.64 17.20
CA PHE A 259 2.95 -11.23 16.94
C PHE A 259 3.87 -10.34 17.77
N HIS A 260 4.28 -9.25 17.17
CA HIS A 260 4.97 -8.12 17.77
C HIS A 260 4.12 -6.85 17.61
N LEU A 261 4.11 -5.99 18.62
CA LEU A 261 3.48 -4.68 18.56
C LEU A 261 4.54 -3.64 18.17
N PRO A 262 4.49 -3.09 16.94
CA PRO A 262 5.44 -2.06 16.52
C PRO A 262 5.31 -0.78 17.34
N ASP A 263 6.40 -0.02 17.41
CA ASP A 263 6.39 1.34 17.93
C ASP A 263 5.43 2.21 17.11
N ILE A 264 4.47 2.84 17.78
CA ILE A 264 3.45 3.67 17.13
C ILE A 264 4.04 4.88 16.41
N GLU A 265 5.13 5.47 16.94
CA GLU A 265 5.74 6.64 16.31
C GLU A 265 6.46 6.22 15.02
N LYS A 266 7.14 5.06 14.99
CA LYS A 266 7.66 4.48 13.74
C LYS A 266 6.55 4.25 12.73
N HIS A 267 5.41 3.70 13.16
CA HIS A 267 4.26 3.46 12.29
C HIS A 267 3.69 4.77 11.70
N ARG A 268 3.55 5.82 12.51
CA ARG A 268 3.10 7.15 12.06
C ARG A 268 4.07 7.79 11.07
N VAL A 269 5.37 7.71 11.33
CA VAL A 269 6.42 8.21 10.43
C VAL A 269 6.34 7.51 9.07
N MET A 270 5.96 6.23 9.04
CA MET A 270 5.74 5.47 7.82
C MET A 270 4.40 5.76 7.12
N GLY A 271 3.65 6.76 7.56
CA GLY A 271 2.36 7.14 6.99
C GLY A 271 1.19 6.28 7.44
N GLY A 272 1.36 5.56 8.55
CA GLY A 272 0.29 4.82 9.20
C GLY A 272 -0.79 5.74 9.73
N ASP A 273 -2.03 5.24 9.73
CA ASP A 273 -3.19 5.92 10.31
C ASP A 273 -3.07 5.89 11.85
N PRO A 274 -3.14 7.03 12.55
CA PRO A 274 -3.00 7.09 14.00
C PRO A 274 -4.11 6.35 14.76
N ASN A 275 -5.26 6.10 14.11
CA ASN A 275 -6.37 5.37 14.69
C ASN A 275 -6.25 3.84 14.54
N ILE A 276 -5.21 3.38 13.86
CA ILE A 276 -4.97 1.95 13.63
C ILE A 276 -3.84 1.46 14.53
N ARG A 277 -4.15 0.48 15.36
CA ARG A 277 -3.17 -0.32 16.10
C ARG A 277 -2.99 -1.64 15.38
N MET A 278 -1.75 -1.99 15.08
CA MET A 278 -1.46 -3.16 14.26
C MET A 278 -0.45 -4.07 14.95
N TRP A 279 -0.86 -5.29 15.24
CA TRP A 279 0.03 -6.39 15.58
C TRP A 279 0.61 -6.93 14.28
N LEU A 280 1.92 -6.95 14.15
CA LEU A 280 2.65 -7.53 13.04
C LEU A 280 3.30 -8.84 13.44
N GLY A 281 3.38 -9.76 12.51
CA GLY A 281 4.00 -11.05 12.77
C GLY A 281 4.54 -11.70 11.51
N ARG A 282 5.30 -12.76 11.73
CA ARG A 282 5.69 -13.70 10.69
C ARG A 282 5.01 -15.04 10.94
N TRP A 283 4.64 -15.70 9.87
CA TRP A 283 4.13 -17.06 9.92
C TRP A 283 4.96 -17.98 9.03
N GLU A 284 5.09 -19.23 9.46
CA GLU A 284 5.77 -20.29 8.73
C GLU A 284 5.12 -21.61 9.12
N LEU A 285 4.62 -22.34 8.14
CA LEU A 285 3.87 -23.60 8.37
C LEU A 285 4.36 -24.69 7.43
N GLY A 286 4.63 -25.86 8.02
CA GLY A 286 4.79 -27.09 7.27
C GLY A 286 3.45 -27.58 6.70
N PRO A 287 3.47 -28.54 5.76
CA PRO A 287 2.28 -29.00 5.02
C PRO A 287 1.12 -29.45 5.90
N GLU A 288 1.41 -30.10 7.02
CA GLU A 288 0.42 -30.68 7.95
C GLU A 288 0.13 -29.78 9.17
N GLN A 289 0.69 -28.57 9.19
CA GLN A 289 0.54 -27.63 10.30
C GLN A 289 -0.59 -26.65 10.04
N ALA A 290 -1.15 -26.16 11.14
CA ALA A 290 -2.07 -25.05 11.18
C ALA A 290 -1.69 -24.08 12.29
N LEU A 291 -1.83 -22.77 12.05
CA LEU A 291 -1.69 -21.73 13.06
C LEU A 291 -3.08 -21.31 13.52
N VAL A 292 -3.37 -21.51 14.80
CA VAL A 292 -4.60 -21.09 15.48
C VAL A 292 -4.33 -19.74 16.15
N ILE A 293 -5.18 -18.75 15.87
CA ILE A 293 -5.10 -17.40 16.41
C ILE A 293 -6.43 -17.10 17.11
N GLU A 294 -6.38 -16.74 18.38
CA GLU A 294 -7.59 -16.45 19.15
C GLU A 294 -7.49 -15.09 19.86
N ALA A 295 -8.58 -14.35 19.85
CA ALA A 295 -8.69 -13.11 20.63
C ALA A 295 -10.16 -12.80 20.92
N THR A 296 -10.37 -12.02 21.98
CA THR A 296 -11.61 -11.30 22.19
C THR A 296 -11.39 -9.86 21.70
N PRO A 297 -12.14 -9.39 20.70
CA PRO A 297 -12.00 -8.03 20.22
C PRO A 297 -12.20 -7.02 21.36
N PRO A 298 -11.35 -6.01 21.49
CA PRO A 298 -11.65 -4.87 22.35
C PRO A 298 -12.85 -4.09 21.78
N ARG A 299 -13.35 -3.12 22.53
CA ARG A 299 -14.25 -2.15 21.92
C ARG A 299 -13.50 -1.40 20.83
N CYS A 300 -13.86 -1.62 19.57
CA CYS A 300 -13.26 -1.01 18.38
C CYS A 300 -14.33 -0.88 17.30
N ASP A 301 -14.11 0.02 16.36
CA ASP A 301 -15.05 0.19 15.24
C ASP A 301 -14.88 -0.92 14.18
N TYR A 302 -13.65 -1.36 14.01
CA TYR A 302 -13.29 -2.35 13.00
C TYR A 302 -12.04 -3.10 13.42
N TRP A 303 -11.97 -4.37 13.02
CA TRP A 303 -10.74 -5.14 13.06
C TRP A 303 -10.63 -6.04 11.82
N ASN A 304 -9.41 -6.35 11.43
CA ASN A 304 -9.15 -7.40 10.46
C ASN A 304 -7.85 -8.14 10.77
N PHE A 305 -7.82 -9.39 10.32
CA PHE A 305 -6.61 -10.19 10.20
C PHE A 305 -6.35 -10.52 8.74
N GLN A 306 -5.09 -10.49 8.31
CA GLN A 306 -4.68 -10.88 6.97
C GLN A 306 -3.31 -11.57 6.96
N LEU A 307 -3.10 -12.41 5.95
CA LEU A 307 -1.79 -12.85 5.55
C LEU A 307 -1.21 -11.92 4.46
N GLY A 308 0.10 -11.83 4.46
CA GLY A 308 0.90 -11.22 3.42
C GLY A 308 2.07 -12.11 3.03
N ASN A 309 2.63 -11.87 1.84
CA ASN A 309 3.87 -12.51 1.41
C ASN A 309 5.11 -11.83 2.02
N ILE A 310 6.29 -12.35 1.72
CA ILE A 310 7.56 -11.80 2.21
C ILE A 310 7.89 -10.41 1.65
N TRP A 311 7.19 -9.96 0.62
CA TRP A 311 7.35 -8.62 0.01
C TRP A 311 6.41 -7.58 0.62
N ALA A 312 5.74 -7.89 1.75
CA ALA A 312 4.73 -7.06 2.38
C ALA A 312 3.54 -6.71 1.46
N GLU A 313 3.11 -7.64 0.63
CA GLU A 313 1.87 -7.56 -0.12
C GLU A 313 0.80 -8.42 0.54
N SER A 314 -0.47 -7.95 0.58
CA SER A 314 -1.59 -8.83 0.89
C SER A 314 -1.66 -9.98 -0.12
N LEU A 315 -2.02 -11.18 0.30
CA LEU A 315 -2.24 -12.31 -0.60
C LEU A 315 -3.45 -12.04 -1.52
N ASP A 316 -3.78 -12.93 -2.46
CA ASP A 316 -4.86 -12.66 -3.43
C ASP A 316 -6.25 -12.83 -2.81
N PHE A 317 -6.70 -11.81 -2.10
CA PHE A 317 -7.99 -11.73 -1.41
C PHE A 317 -9.21 -11.68 -2.36
N ARG A 318 -9.02 -11.48 -3.65
CA ARG A 318 -10.12 -11.46 -4.63
C ARG A 318 -10.65 -12.85 -4.93
N THR A 319 -9.83 -13.86 -4.73
CA THR A 319 -10.13 -15.24 -5.14
C THR A 319 -9.99 -16.27 -4.02
N ARG A 320 -9.38 -15.88 -2.89
CA ARG A 320 -9.05 -16.77 -1.78
C ARG A 320 -9.37 -16.12 -0.42
N PRO A 321 -9.78 -16.90 0.59
CA PRO A 321 -10.03 -16.42 1.95
C PRO A 321 -8.70 -16.21 2.71
N VAL A 322 -7.93 -15.20 2.34
CA VAL A 322 -6.61 -14.88 2.91
C VAL A 322 -6.66 -13.83 4.01
N HIS A 323 -7.86 -13.35 4.31
CA HIS A 323 -8.14 -12.38 5.37
C HIS A 323 -9.55 -12.54 5.89
N VAL A 324 -9.82 -11.95 7.05
CA VAL A 324 -11.14 -11.84 7.64
C VAL A 324 -11.24 -10.52 8.41
N ASN A 325 -12.42 -9.91 8.42
CA ASN A 325 -12.70 -8.69 9.16
C ASN A 325 -13.87 -8.88 10.15
N SER A 326 -14.12 -7.85 10.97
CA SER A 326 -15.14 -7.88 12.02
C SER A 326 -16.57 -8.13 11.50
N GLY A 327 -16.88 -7.79 10.24
CA GLY A 327 -18.20 -8.01 9.64
C GLY A 327 -18.38 -9.41 9.06
N GLY A 328 -17.28 -10.07 8.66
CA GLY A 328 -17.30 -11.41 8.09
C GLY A 328 -16.94 -12.53 9.07
N ALA A 329 -16.38 -12.18 10.24
CA ALA A 329 -15.93 -13.16 11.21
C ALA A 329 -17.08 -13.91 11.89
N VAL A 330 -16.87 -15.20 12.12
CA VAL A 330 -17.75 -16.04 12.97
C VAL A 330 -17.21 -15.99 14.40
N TYR A 331 -18.03 -15.49 15.32
CA TYR A 331 -17.70 -15.37 16.74
C TYR A 331 -18.21 -16.55 17.54
N ARG A 332 -17.51 -16.88 18.63
CA ARG A 332 -17.98 -17.79 19.67
C ARG A 332 -19.04 -17.10 20.54
N LYS A 333 -19.71 -17.88 21.39
CA LYS A 333 -20.76 -17.39 22.31
C LYS A 333 -20.27 -16.35 23.31
N ASP A 334 -18.99 -16.38 23.65
CA ASP A 334 -18.33 -15.45 24.57
C ASP A 334 -17.82 -14.16 23.89
N GLY A 335 -18.08 -14.01 22.58
CA GLY A 335 -17.65 -12.88 21.77
C GLY A 335 -16.21 -12.98 21.25
N SER A 336 -15.48 -14.05 21.58
CA SER A 336 -14.15 -14.29 21.01
C SER A 336 -14.23 -14.81 19.56
N PHE A 337 -13.15 -14.66 18.82
CA PHE A 337 -12.97 -15.32 17.52
C PHE A 337 -11.81 -16.31 17.57
N ARG A 338 -11.89 -17.29 16.69
CA ARG A 338 -10.80 -18.22 16.38
C ARG A 338 -10.57 -18.19 14.88
N LEU A 339 -9.34 -17.92 14.47
CA LEU A 339 -8.88 -17.99 13.10
C LEU A 339 -7.99 -19.23 12.96
N VAL A 340 -8.03 -19.85 11.79
CA VAL A 340 -7.18 -21.01 11.49
C VAL A 340 -6.47 -20.76 10.17
N VAL A 341 -5.16 -20.54 10.20
CA VAL A 341 -4.33 -20.47 9.01
C VAL A 341 -3.86 -21.88 8.64
N ALA A 342 -4.13 -22.32 7.45
CA ALA A 342 -3.74 -23.64 6.97
C ALA A 342 -3.67 -23.70 5.44
N HIS A 343 -2.86 -24.63 4.90
CA HIS A 343 -2.69 -24.84 3.46
C HIS A 343 -3.93 -25.46 2.78
N GLU A 344 -4.74 -26.17 3.54
CA GLU A 344 -5.97 -26.79 3.09
C GLU A 344 -7.12 -26.37 4.01
N ASP A 345 -8.33 -26.29 3.47
CA ASP A 345 -9.54 -26.03 4.24
C ASP A 345 -9.78 -27.13 5.27
N PRO A 346 -9.63 -26.83 6.57
CA PRO A 346 -9.95 -27.80 7.64
C PRO A 346 -11.46 -27.95 7.83
N GLY A 347 -12.26 -27.12 7.14
CA GLY A 347 -13.70 -27.06 7.22
C GLY A 347 -14.21 -26.48 8.53
N VAL A 348 -13.49 -25.55 9.14
CA VAL A 348 -13.91 -24.77 10.30
C VAL A 348 -14.16 -23.32 9.91
N PRO A 349 -14.99 -22.58 10.69
CA PRO A 349 -15.17 -21.14 10.47
C PRO A 349 -13.85 -20.38 10.53
N ASN A 350 -13.80 -19.24 9.82
CA ASN A 350 -12.66 -18.34 9.79
C ASN A 350 -11.34 -19.01 9.37
N TRP A 351 -11.40 -19.96 8.45
CA TRP A 351 -10.20 -20.49 7.81
C TRP A 351 -9.55 -19.42 6.92
N ILE A 352 -8.22 -19.32 6.99
CA ILE A 352 -7.39 -18.44 6.22
C ILE A 352 -6.44 -19.27 5.36
N ASP A 353 -6.58 -19.15 4.05
CA ASP A 353 -5.79 -19.86 3.06
C ASP A 353 -4.39 -19.23 2.93
N THR A 354 -3.35 -20.04 2.95
CA THR A 354 -1.97 -19.60 2.72
C THR A 354 -1.68 -19.28 1.25
N ALA A 355 -2.59 -19.56 0.35
CA ALA A 355 -2.49 -19.30 -1.09
C ALA A 355 -1.21 -19.87 -1.75
N GLY A 356 -0.72 -21.00 -1.24
CA GLY A 356 0.48 -21.68 -1.75
C GLY A 356 1.81 -21.18 -1.15
N HIS A 357 1.77 -20.18 -0.27
CA HIS A 357 2.95 -19.76 0.49
C HIS A 357 3.18 -20.69 1.69
N HIS A 358 4.44 -20.92 2.05
CA HIS A 358 4.81 -21.67 3.26
C HIS A 358 5.18 -20.76 4.43
N HIS A 359 5.49 -19.51 4.14
CA HIS A 359 5.85 -18.46 5.09
C HIS A 359 5.46 -17.09 4.55
N GLY A 360 5.52 -16.09 5.42
CA GLY A 360 5.24 -14.72 5.05
C GLY A 360 4.99 -13.82 6.25
N THR A 361 4.31 -12.75 6.00
CA THR A 361 3.94 -11.74 6.99
C THR A 361 2.47 -11.91 7.38
N MET A 362 2.09 -11.43 8.57
CA MET A 362 0.70 -11.36 9.02
C MET A 362 0.44 -10.07 9.78
N ALA A 363 -0.79 -9.60 9.73
CA ALA A 363 -1.21 -8.40 10.45
C ALA A 363 -2.60 -8.55 11.03
N LEU A 364 -2.75 -8.17 12.32
CA LEU A 364 -4.03 -7.98 12.98
C LEU A 364 -4.18 -6.50 13.33
N ARG A 365 -5.26 -5.85 12.86
CA ARG A 365 -5.52 -4.43 13.09
C ARG A 365 -6.71 -4.24 13.99
N TRP A 366 -6.57 -3.31 14.95
CA TRP A 366 -7.66 -2.74 15.75
C TRP A 366 -7.80 -1.27 15.36
N VAL A 367 -8.99 -0.84 14.99
CA VAL A 367 -9.27 0.54 14.54
C VAL A 367 -10.18 1.25 15.52
N ARG A 368 -9.80 2.47 15.94
CA ARG A 368 -10.48 3.27 16.96
C ARG A 368 -10.76 2.48 18.23
N THR A 369 -9.70 2.06 18.88
CA THR A 369 -9.77 1.21 20.07
C THR A 369 -9.05 1.86 21.23
N ASP A 370 -9.59 1.64 22.44
CA ASP A 370 -8.97 2.06 23.71
C ASP A 370 -7.92 1.06 24.20
N SER A 371 -7.94 -0.16 23.68
CA SER A 371 -7.01 -1.22 24.04
C SER A 371 -6.66 -2.09 22.84
N HIS A 372 -5.52 -2.75 22.90
CA HIS A 372 -5.02 -3.57 21.79
C HIS A 372 -4.46 -4.90 22.34
N PRO A 373 -5.34 -5.80 22.80
CA PRO A 373 -4.92 -7.08 23.34
C PRO A 373 -4.11 -7.85 22.31
N LYS A 374 -3.02 -8.49 22.78
CA LYS A 374 -2.26 -9.42 21.95
C LYS A 374 -3.12 -10.68 21.74
N PRO A 375 -3.29 -11.15 20.49
CA PRO A 375 -3.93 -12.44 20.27
C PRO A 375 -3.05 -13.57 20.81
N SER A 376 -3.67 -14.65 21.27
CA SER A 376 -2.96 -15.90 21.52
C SER A 376 -2.72 -16.64 20.21
N VAL A 377 -1.61 -17.34 20.13
CA VAL A 377 -1.21 -18.13 18.94
C VAL A 377 -0.76 -19.52 19.37
N GLU A 378 -1.14 -20.51 18.55
CA GLU A 378 -0.75 -21.91 18.76
C GLU A 378 -0.53 -22.58 17.40
N VAL A 379 0.61 -23.25 17.24
CA VAL A 379 0.86 -24.14 16.10
C VAL A 379 0.40 -25.54 16.48
N THR A 380 -0.46 -26.11 15.66
CA THR A 380 -1.03 -27.44 15.84
C THR A 380 -1.02 -28.21 14.52
N THR A 381 -1.58 -29.43 14.49
CA THR A 381 -1.75 -30.19 13.25
C THR A 381 -3.10 -29.92 12.62
N LEU A 382 -3.17 -30.01 11.29
CA LEU A 382 -4.42 -29.93 10.55
C LEU A 382 -5.43 -30.99 10.98
N GLU A 383 -4.93 -32.18 11.33
CA GLU A 383 -5.76 -33.29 11.86
C GLU A 383 -6.38 -32.91 13.22
N ALA A 384 -5.61 -32.31 14.13
CA ALA A 384 -6.15 -31.87 15.42
C ALA A 384 -7.25 -30.80 15.27
N VAL A 385 -7.06 -29.88 14.30
CA VAL A 385 -8.10 -28.88 13.99
C VAL A 385 -9.36 -29.53 13.47
N ARG A 386 -9.22 -30.53 12.58
CA ARG A 386 -10.37 -31.29 12.04
C ARG A 386 -11.08 -32.11 13.14
N ALA A 387 -10.34 -32.70 14.05
CA ALA A 387 -10.91 -33.48 15.16
C ALA A 387 -11.68 -32.58 16.17
N ALA A 388 -11.25 -31.37 16.38
CA ALA A 388 -11.91 -30.40 17.28
C ALA A 388 -13.22 -29.79 16.72
N ARG A 389 -13.67 -30.24 15.51
CA ARG A 389 -14.97 -29.87 14.89
C ARG A 389 -16.17 -30.52 15.58
N SER A 390 -15.95 -31.66 16.23
CA SER A 390 -16.96 -32.45 16.95
C SER A 390 -17.05 -31.93 18.42
#